data_401fb4e436797a209530952c0d56c86a
#
_entry.id   401fb4e436797a209530952c0d56c86a
#
_cell.length_a   1.000
_cell.length_b   1.000
_cell.length_c   1.000
_cell.angle_alpha   90.00
_cell.angle_beta   90.00
_cell.angle_gamma   90.00
#
_symmetry.space_group_name_H-M   'P 1'
#
loop_
_entity.id
_entity.type
_entity.pdbx_description
1 polymer ?
#
loop_
_entity_poly.entity_id
_entity_poly.type
_entity_poly.pdbx_seq_one_letter_code
_entity_poly.pdbx_strand_id
1 'polypeptide(L)'
;MMNQPWFHVPKPNAKARLRLFCLSYAGGSSATYLPFAEHLPNEVELVAVQLPGRGMRLAESPYTDLTQLVEDLAAQMKPHLNLPYAILGHSFGSRLGFELVQYFRHQQWPLPVHFFASGSRAPHYKNTDSPIHQLPQAAFIEKLRSFGGTPEEVLNNEDFMEMLLPMLRADFTMVENHQSEMKPALSCDLTILGGQHDGGVPLEDLHDWQLHFDGAVSHVIFDGGHFFIETHKSLVIKAVATKLASILTAELATC
;
A
#
# COMPACT_ATOMS: atom_id res chain seq x y z
N MET A 1 5.61 -4.52 -22.52
CA MET A 1 5.77 -5.36 -21.32
C MET A 1 6.29 -4.48 -20.21
N MET A 2 5.59 -4.47 -19.05
CA MET A 2 6.08 -3.77 -17.86
C MET A 2 7.24 -4.56 -17.25
N ASN A 3 8.43 -4.46 -17.80
CA ASN A 3 9.64 -5.00 -17.17
C ASN A 3 10.52 -3.82 -16.74
N GLN A 4 9.98 -3.00 -15.84
CA GLN A 4 10.70 -1.86 -15.26
C GLN A 4 11.01 -2.20 -13.80
N PRO A 5 12.12 -1.71 -13.24
CA PRO A 5 12.52 -2.02 -11.87
C PRO A 5 11.47 -1.61 -10.81
N TRP A 6 10.56 -0.69 -11.17
CA TRP A 6 9.49 -0.22 -10.29
C TRP A 6 8.28 -1.17 -10.15
N PHE A 7 8.10 -2.10 -11.11
CA PHE A 7 6.90 -2.94 -11.15
C PHE A 7 7.25 -4.41 -11.29
N HIS A 8 6.65 -5.22 -10.45
CA HIS A 8 6.64 -6.67 -10.58
C HIS A 8 5.25 -7.12 -11.02
N VAL A 9 5.15 -7.65 -12.22
CA VAL A 9 3.91 -8.18 -12.78
C VAL A 9 4.06 -9.69 -12.91
N PRO A 10 3.60 -10.48 -11.93
CA PRO A 10 3.86 -11.94 -11.89
C PRO A 10 3.17 -12.69 -13.03
N LYS A 11 2.02 -12.17 -13.48
CA LYS A 11 1.25 -12.72 -14.60
C LYS A 11 0.87 -11.59 -15.57
N PRO A 12 1.76 -11.21 -16.52
CA PRO A 12 1.43 -10.20 -17.53
C PRO A 12 0.20 -10.62 -18.34
N ASN A 13 -0.77 -9.72 -18.49
CA ASN A 13 -2.04 -10.03 -19.14
C ASN A 13 -2.41 -8.99 -20.19
N ALA A 14 -2.16 -9.30 -21.46
CA ALA A 14 -2.54 -8.43 -22.59
C ALA A 14 -4.06 -8.29 -22.78
N LYS A 15 -4.87 -9.11 -22.12
CA LYS A 15 -6.34 -9.08 -22.15
C LYS A 15 -6.93 -8.48 -20.87
N ALA A 16 -6.10 -7.92 -20.01
CA ALA A 16 -6.57 -7.28 -18.78
C ALA A 16 -7.53 -6.13 -19.12
N ARG A 17 -8.61 -6.05 -18.36
CA ARG A 17 -9.59 -4.95 -18.38
C ARG A 17 -9.43 -4.01 -17.19
N LEU A 18 -8.77 -4.48 -16.14
CA LEU A 18 -8.54 -3.76 -14.90
C LEU A 18 -7.12 -4.03 -14.40
N ARG A 19 -6.43 -3.01 -13.89
CA ARG A 19 -5.15 -3.17 -13.17
C ARG A 19 -5.34 -2.99 -11.68
N LEU A 20 -4.62 -3.79 -10.89
CA LEU A 20 -4.50 -3.60 -9.45
C LEU A 20 -3.06 -3.23 -9.12
N PHE A 21 -2.82 -1.95 -8.80
CA PHE A 21 -1.54 -1.51 -8.25
C PHE A 21 -1.49 -1.77 -6.75
N CYS A 22 -0.45 -2.49 -6.30
CA CYS A 22 -0.27 -2.86 -4.91
C CYS A 22 0.95 -2.18 -4.30
N LEU A 23 0.77 -1.52 -3.15
CA LEU A 23 1.76 -0.74 -2.41
C LEU A 23 1.93 -1.34 -1.01
N SER A 24 3.16 -1.78 -0.68
CA SER A 24 3.41 -2.48 0.57
C SER A 24 3.63 -1.53 1.76
N TYR A 25 3.58 -2.10 2.95
CA TYR A 25 3.88 -1.46 4.23
C TYR A 25 5.38 -1.09 4.35
N ALA A 26 5.73 -0.31 5.37
CA ALA A 26 7.12 0.05 5.66
C ALA A 26 7.97 -1.22 5.87
N GLY A 27 9.08 -1.32 5.14
CA GLY A 27 9.91 -2.53 5.11
C GLY A 27 9.42 -3.64 4.17
N GLY A 28 8.16 -3.58 3.71
CA GLY A 28 7.61 -4.56 2.78
C GLY A 28 8.12 -4.40 1.34
N SER A 29 7.83 -5.38 0.51
CA SER A 29 8.24 -5.41 -0.90
C SER A 29 7.10 -5.88 -1.81
N SER A 30 7.34 -5.91 -3.12
CA SER A 30 6.41 -6.49 -4.09
C SER A 30 6.04 -7.96 -3.77
N ALA A 31 6.92 -8.69 -3.07
CA ALA A 31 6.70 -10.10 -2.71
C ALA A 31 5.45 -10.35 -1.88
N THR A 32 5.03 -9.39 -1.04
CA THR A 32 3.77 -9.44 -0.26
C THR A 32 2.57 -9.78 -1.13
N TYR A 33 2.55 -9.24 -2.36
CA TYR A 33 1.38 -9.34 -3.25
C TYR A 33 1.46 -10.43 -4.32
N LEU A 34 2.61 -11.09 -4.51
CA LEU A 34 2.74 -12.12 -5.56
C LEU A 34 1.69 -13.25 -5.43
N PRO A 35 1.35 -13.73 -4.21
CA PRO A 35 0.32 -14.76 -4.04
C PRO A 35 -1.07 -14.33 -4.50
N PHE A 36 -1.36 -13.01 -4.56
CA PHE A 36 -2.67 -12.51 -5.02
C PHE A 36 -2.93 -12.87 -6.48
N ALA A 37 -1.91 -12.86 -7.32
CA ALA A 37 -2.04 -13.05 -8.76
C ALA A 37 -2.68 -14.39 -9.16
N GLU A 38 -2.61 -15.40 -8.30
CA GLU A 38 -3.23 -16.71 -8.56
C GLU A 38 -4.74 -16.74 -8.29
N HIS A 39 -5.24 -15.73 -7.58
CA HIS A 39 -6.61 -15.73 -7.05
C HIS A 39 -7.46 -14.55 -7.52
N LEU A 40 -6.86 -13.60 -8.27
CA LEU A 40 -7.60 -12.51 -8.87
C LEU A 40 -8.42 -12.98 -10.09
N PRO A 41 -9.53 -12.29 -10.46
CA PRO A 41 -10.22 -12.52 -11.71
C PRO A 41 -9.26 -12.47 -12.91
N ASN A 42 -9.52 -13.30 -13.93
CA ASN A 42 -8.65 -13.41 -15.10
C ASN A 42 -8.47 -12.10 -15.89
N GLU A 43 -9.39 -11.17 -15.74
CA GLU A 43 -9.36 -9.85 -16.39
C GLU A 43 -8.59 -8.80 -15.59
N VAL A 44 -8.06 -9.16 -14.42
CA VAL A 44 -7.25 -8.25 -13.58
C VAL A 44 -5.77 -8.54 -13.75
N GLU A 45 -4.99 -7.51 -14.09
CA GLU A 45 -3.53 -7.56 -14.08
C GLU A 45 -3.01 -6.99 -12.75
N LEU A 46 -2.32 -7.81 -11.97
CA LEU A 46 -1.67 -7.37 -10.72
C LEU A 46 -0.33 -6.69 -11.05
N VAL A 47 -0.12 -5.50 -10.51
CA VAL A 47 1.10 -4.71 -10.62
C VAL A 47 1.60 -4.39 -9.21
N ALA A 48 2.52 -5.19 -8.69
CA ALA A 48 3.12 -4.95 -7.39
C ALA A 48 4.28 -3.94 -7.50
N VAL A 49 4.18 -2.85 -6.76
CA VAL A 49 5.21 -1.79 -6.76
C VAL A 49 6.42 -2.25 -5.95
N GLN A 50 7.60 -2.10 -6.55
CA GLN A 50 8.90 -2.38 -5.93
C GLN A 50 9.66 -1.08 -5.72
N LEU A 51 9.67 -0.58 -4.50
CA LEU A 51 10.43 0.62 -4.14
C LEU A 51 11.94 0.33 -4.07
N PRO A 52 12.81 1.36 -4.23
CA PRO A 52 14.25 1.24 -4.00
C PRO A 52 14.60 0.81 -2.58
N GLY A 53 15.80 0.28 -2.39
CA GLY A 53 16.33 -0.16 -1.11
C GLY A 53 15.83 -1.54 -0.65
N ARG A 54 15.09 -2.28 -1.52
CA ARG A 54 14.53 -3.60 -1.17
C ARG A 54 14.38 -4.53 -2.36
N GLY A 55 14.34 -5.85 -2.08
CA GLY A 55 14.17 -6.88 -3.11
C GLY A 55 15.21 -6.75 -4.21
N MET A 56 14.77 -6.74 -5.48
CA MET A 56 15.68 -6.61 -6.63
C MET A 56 16.33 -5.23 -6.76
N ARG A 57 15.88 -4.23 -5.97
CA ARG A 57 16.42 -2.86 -5.94
C ARG A 57 17.18 -2.56 -4.65
N LEU A 58 17.65 -3.60 -3.93
CA LEU A 58 18.29 -3.47 -2.62
C LEU A 58 19.52 -2.54 -2.63
N ALA A 59 20.28 -2.53 -3.72
CA ALA A 59 21.47 -1.69 -3.88
C ALA A 59 21.17 -0.21 -4.16
N GLU A 60 19.91 0.14 -4.43
CA GLU A 60 19.50 1.52 -4.66
C GLU A 60 19.20 2.23 -3.33
N SER A 61 19.51 3.52 -3.25
CA SER A 61 19.20 4.34 -2.07
C SER A 61 17.67 4.42 -1.87
N PRO A 62 17.16 4.16 -0.66
CA PRO A 62 15.74 4.34 -0.36
C PRO A 62 15.38 5.83 -0.31
N TYR A 63 14.12 6.16 -0.58
CA TYR A 63 13.59 7.51 -0.41
C TYR A 63 13.35 7.83 1.06
N THR A 64 13.61 9.08 1.43
CA THR A 64 13.29 9.65 2.75
C THR A 64 12.30 10.82 2.66
N ASP A 65 11.97 11.24 1.44
CA ASP A 65 11.00 12.28 1.13
C ASP A 65 9.81 11.67 0.35
N LEU A 66 8.63 11.74 0.96
CA LEU A 66 7.41 11.17 0.37
C LEU A 66 6.98 11.93 -0.90
N THR A 67 7.17 13.25 -0.94
CA THR A 67 6.81 14.06 -2.10
C THR A 67 7.62 13.64 -3.32
N GLN A 68 8.93 13.52 -3.16
CA GLN A 68 9.82 13.06 -4.23
C GLN A 68 9.49 11.62 -4.67
N LEU A 69 9.19 10.72 -3.71
CA LEU A 69 8.78 9.35 -4.03
C LEU A 69 7.47 9.33 -4.83
N VAL A 70 6.49 10.16 -4.46
CA VAL A 70 5.20 10.29 -5.17
C VAL A 70 5.42 10.76 -6.61
N GLU A 71 6.22 11.81 -6.82
CA GLU A 71 6.51 12.35 -8.16
C GLU A 71 7.18 11.32 -9.05
N ASP A 72 8.22 10.66 -8.56
CA ASP A 72 8.98 9.69 -9.33
C ASP A 72 8.15 8.43 -9.63
N LEU A 73 7.42 7.90 -8.63
CA LEU A 73 6.54 6.75 -8.84
C LEU A 73 5.38 7.10 -9.78
N ALA A 74 4.79 8.29 -9.65
CA ALA A 74 3.74 8.77 -10.54
C ALA A 74 4.21 8.82 -12.00
N ALA A 75 5.42 9.32 -12.25
CA ALA A 75 6.02 9.36 -13.58
C ALA A 75 6.15 7.94 -14.18
N GLN A 76 6.51 6.95 -13.35
CA GLN A 76 6.59 5.55 -13.79
C GLN A 76 5.19 4.93 -14.01
N MET A 77 4.20 5.29 -13.20
CA MET A 77 2.82 4.77 -13.34
C MET A 77 2.09 5.36 -14.54
N LYS A 78 2.37 6.62 -14.92
CA LYS A 78 1.64 7.34 -15.98
C LYS A 78 1.42 6.54 -17.27
N PRO A 79 2.43 5.86 -17.86
CA PRO A 79 2.23 5.07 -19.08
C PRO A 79 1.28 3.88 -18.90
N HIS A 80 0.97 3.53 -17.66
CA HIS A 80 0.19 2.37 -17.28
C HIS A 80 -1.23 2.71 -16.80
N LEU A 81 -1.63 4.00 -16.83
CA LEU A 81 -2.98 4.46 -16.51
C LEU A 81 -3.92 4.44 -17.72
N ASN A 82 -3.61 3.65 -18.73
CA ASN A 82 -4.37 3.51 -19.97
C ASN A 82 -5.54 2.50 -19.90
N LEU A 83 -5.68 1.79 -18.77
CA LEU A 83 -6.80 0.94 -18.41
C LEU A 83 -7.43 1.45 -17.12
N PRO A 84 -8.71 1.16 -16.83
CA PRO A 84 -9.24 1.29 -15.48
C PRO A 84 -8.32 0.61 -14.48
N TYR A 85 -8.16 1.19 -13.31
CA TYR A 85 -7.26 0.63 -12.31
C TYR A 85 -7.78 0.86 -10.88
N ALA A 86 -7.37 -0.03 -9.98
CA ALA A 86 -7.56 0.10 -8.55
C ALA A 86 -6.19 0.20 -7.85
N ILE A 87 -6.19 0.77 -6.66
CA ILE A 87 -5.00 0.83 -5.78
C ILE A 87 -5.30 0.05 -4.50
N LEU A 88 -4.39 -0.84 -4.10
CA LEU A 88 -4.36 -1.49 -2.80
C LEU A 88 -3.09 -1.06 -2.07
N GLY A 89 -3.24 -0.28 -1.01
CA GLY A 89 -2.14 0.06 -0.11
C GLY A 89 -2.32 -0.60 1.25
N HIS A 90 -1.23 -1.05 1.88
CA HIS A 90 -1.25 -1.49 3.27
C HIS A 90 -0.32 -0.62 4.13
N SER A 91 -0.83 -0.09 5.25
CA SER A 91 -0.06 0.75 6.18
C SER A 91 0.57 1.96 5.45
N PHE A 92 1.89 2.06 5.38
CA PHE A 92 2.61 3.06 4.58
C PHE A 92 2.10 3.11 3.13
N GLY A 93 1.86 1.95 2.52
CA GLY A 93 1.34 1.85 1.16
C GLY A 93 -0.04 2.50 0.95
N SER A 94 -0.89 2.53 1.99
CA SER A 94 -2.17 3.27 1.92
C SER A 94 -1.95 4.77 1.83
N ARG A 95 -1.03 5.31 2.64
CA ARG A 95 -0.68 6.74 2.63
C ARG A 95 -0.01 7.13 1.32
N LEU A 96 0.98 6.36 0.87
CA LEU A 96 1.63 6.56 -0.42
C LEU A 96 0.63 6.51 -1.58
N GLY A 97 -0.27 5.52 -1.58
CA GLY A 97 -1.33 5.40 -2.58
C GLY A 97 -2.28 6.59 -2.60
N PHE A 98 -2.65 7.11 -1.43
CA PHE A 98 -3.48 8.30 -1.33
C PHE A 98 -2.79 9.54 -1.92
N GLU A 99 -1.54 9.80 -1.55
CA GLU A 99 -0.78 10.95 -2.09
C GLU A 99 -0.56 10.82 -3.61
N LEU A 100 -0.36 9.60 -4.13
CA LEU A 100 -0.31 9.36 -5.58
C LEU A 100 -1.62 9.76 -6.26
N VAL A 101 -2.79 9.38 -5.71
CA VAL A 101 -4.09 9.75 -6.28
C VAL A 101 -4.33 11.24 -6.19
N GLN A 102 -3.92 11.89 -5.09
CA GLN A 102 -3.95 13.35 -4.97
C GLN A 102 -3.06 14.02 -6.03
N TYR A 103 -1.87 13.49 -6.27
CA TYR A 103 -0.97 13.96 -7.31
C TYR A 103 -1.60 13.77 -8.70
N PHE A 104 -2.18 12.60 -9.00
CA PHE A 104 -2.86 12.36 -10.28
C PHE A 104 -4.01 13.34 -10.49
N ARG A 105 -4.82 13.60 -9.46
CA ARG A 105 -5.88 14.61 -9.53
C ARG A 105 -5.34 16.01 -9.87
N HIS A 106 -4.26 16.41 -9.20
CA HIS A 106 -3.60 17.71 -9.47
C HIS A 106 -3.08 17.79 -10.91
N GLN A 107 -2.54 16.70 -11.45
CA GLN A 107 -2.06 16.59 -12.82
C GLN A 107 -3.18 16.38 -13.86
N GLN A 108 -4.44 16.26 -13.42
CA GLN A 108 -5.58 15.92 -14.27
C GLN A 108 -5.41 14.60 -15.03
N TRP A 109 -4.75 13.62 -14.41
CA TRP A 109 -4.61 12.27 -14.93
C TRP A 109 -5.80 11.39 -14.52
N PRO A 110 -6.02 10.24 -15.18
CA PRO A 110 -7.06 9.29 -14.78
C PRO A 110 -6.95 8.91 -13.30
N LEU A 111 -8.07 8.95 -12.59
CA LEU A 111 -8.15 8.50 -11.19
C LEU A 111 -8.51 7.00 -11.12
N PRO A 112 -8.20 6.30 -10.01
CA PRO A 112 -8.59 4.92 -9.84
C PRO A 112 -10.11 4.78 -9.79
N VAL A 113 -10.63 3.66 -10.27
CA VAL A 113 -12.04 3.29 -10.10
C VAL A 113 -12.33 2.80 -8.68
N HIS A 114 -11.31 2.35 -7.96
CA HIS A 114 -11.44 1.86 -6.59
C HIS A 114 -10.14 2.04 -5.79
N PHE A 115 -10.29 2.38 -4.49
CA PHE A 115 -9.19 2.45 -3.55
C PHE A 115 -9.40 1.48 -2.39
N PHE A 116 -8.39 0.66 -2.07
CA PHE A 116 -8.35 -0.17 -0.89
C PHE A 116 -7.38 0.46 0.12
N ALA A 117 -7.90 1.05 1.20
CA ALA A 117 -7.12 1.54 2.33
C ALA A 117 -7.01 0.45 3.37
N SER A 118 -5.82 -0.10 3.59
CA SER A 118 -5.59 -1.26 4.43
C SER A 118 -4.63 -0.94 5.57
N GLY A 119 -5.04 -1.20 6.82
CA GLY A 119 -4.20 -1.13 8.01
C GLY A 119 -3.52 0.24 8.21
N SER A 120 -4.22 1.33 7.98
CA SER A 120 -3.68 2.68 8.13
C SER A 120 -4.73 3.64 8.66
N ARG A 121 -4.38 4.50 9.61
CA ARG A 121 -5.19 5.65 9.96
C ARG A 121 -5.40 6.54 8.74
N ALA A 122 -6.52 7.25 8.70
CA ALA A 122 -6.79 8.21 7.63
C ALA A 122 -5.66 9.24 7.48
N PRO A 123 -5.38 9.73 6.26
CA PRO A 123 -4.14 10.47 5.97
C PRO A 123 -4.04 11.84 6.66
N HIS A 124 -5.14 12.41 7.15
CA HIS A 124 -5.15 13.69 7.87
C HIS A 124 -4.70 13.56 9.34
N TYR A 125 -4.65 12.33 9.89
CA TYR A 125 -4.16 12.13 11.24
C TYR A 125 -2.66 12.41 11.31
N LYS A 126 -2.31 13.34 12.20
CA LYS A 126 -0.91 13.59 12.55
C LYS A 126 -0.37 12.43 13.39
N ASN A 127 0.83 12.01 13.08
CA ASN A 127 1.53 11.13 14.01
C ASN A 127 1.89 11.92 15.28
N THR A 128 1.36 11.49 16.42
CA THR A 128 1.64 12.10 17.74
C THR A 128 2.64 11.30 18.55
N ASP A 129 3.03 10.12 18.06
CA ASP A 129 4.00 9.26 18.74
C ASP A 129 5.41 9.82 18.58
N SER A 130 6.28 9.50 19.55
CA SER A 130 7.70 9.85 19.43
C SER A 130 8.32 9.17 18.22
N PRO A 131 9.06 9.91 17.36
CA PRO A 131 9.65 9.36 16.17
C PRO A 131 10.57 8.19 16.47
N ILE A 132 10.36 7.05 15.84
CA ILE A 132 11.20 5.87 16.03
C ILE A 132 12.37 5.81 15.05
N HIS A 133 12.24 6.44 13.87
CA HIS A 133 13.30 6.43 12.85
C HIS A 133 14.64 7.01 13.35
N GLN A 134 14.62 7.84 14.41
CA GLN A 134 15.81 8.45 15.02
C GLN A 134 16.35 7.67 16.24
N LEU A 135 15.67 6.62 16.69
CA LEU A 135 16.11 5.85 17.85
C LEU A 135 17.50 5.20 17.61
N PRO A 136 18.32 5.02 18.66
CA PRO A 136 19.49 4.15 18.59
C PRO A 136 19.10 2.76 18.04
N GLN A 137 20.04 2.10 17.34
CA GLN A 137 19.78 0.87 16.60
C GLN A 137 19.07 -0.19 17.44
N ALA A 138 19.56 -0.49 18.64
CA ALA A 138 18.96 -1.49 19.51
C ALA A 138 17.50 -1.15 19.87
N ALA A 139 17.21 0.11 20.20
CA ALA A 139 15.86 0.56 20.52
C ALA A 139 14.92 0.54 19.30
N PHE A 140 15.45 0.85 18.10
CA PHE A 140 14.69 0.74 16.86
C PHE A 140 14.34 -0.71 16.54
N ILE A 141 15.27 -1.66 16.70
CA ILE A 141 15.01 -3.09 16.51
C ILE A 141 13.97 -3.59 17.51
N GLU A 142 14.00 -3.17 18.78
CA GLU A 142 12.96 -3.52 19.75
C GLU A 142 11.58 -2.99 19.36
N LYS A 143 11.51 -1.79 18.77
CA LYS A 143 10.26 -1.27 18.22
C LYS A 143 9.76 -2.10 17.03
N LEU A 144 10.62 -2.47 16.10
CA LEU A 144 10.25 -3.36 15.00
C LEU A 144 9.71 -4.72 15.51
N ARG A 145 10.36 -5.27 16.56
CA ARG A 145 9.90 -6.49 17.24
C ARG A 145 8.50 -6.32 17.80
N SER A 146 8.23 -5.20 18.47
CA SER A 146 6.91 -4.92 19.04
C SER A 146 5.79 -4.79 18.00
N PHE A 147 6.10 -4.45 16.75
CA PHE A 147 5.13 -4.40 15.66
C PHE A 147 4.80 -5.80 15.09
N GLY A 148 5.68 -6.78 15.27
CA GLY A 148 5.44 -8.16 14.84
C GLY A 148 5.48 -8.40 13.32
N GLY A 149 5.97 -7.43 12.53
CA GLY A 149 6.03 -7.51 11.07
C GLY A 149 7.31 -8.10 10.51
N THR A 150 8.33 -8.29 11.34
CA THR A 150 9.65 -8.82 10.95
C THR A 150 9.91 -10.11 11.74
N PRO A 151 10.23 -11.24 11.07
CA PRO A 151 10.55 -12.49 11.76
C PRO A 151 11.72 -12.34 12.75
N GLU A 152 11.65 -13.03 13.89
CA GLU A 152 12.70 -13.00 14.92
C GLU A 152 14.06 -13.43 14.40
N GLU A 153 14.10 -14.39 13.47
CA GLU A 153 15.34 -14.85 12.84
C GLU A 153 16.05 -13.71 12.06
N VAL A 154 15.26 -12.80 11.47
CA VAL A 154 15.78 -11.62 10.77
C VAL A 154 16.24 -10.56 11.77
N LEU A 155 15.42 -10.26 12.80
CA LEU A 155 15.75 -9.25 13.83
C LEU A 155 16.99 -9.62 14.65
N ASN A 156 17.25 -10.93 14.83
CA ASN A 156 18.42 -11.43 15.56
C ASN A 156 19.66 -11.63 14.68
N ASN A 157 19.57 -11.41 13.37
CA ASN A 157 20.69 -11.52 12.45
C ASN A 157 21.28 -10.13 12.18
N GLU A 158 22.47 -9.86 12.74
CA GLU A 158 23.13 -8.54 12.64
C GLU A 158 23.39 -8.15 11.18
N ASP A 159 23.89 -9.07 10.34
CA ASP A 159 24.21 -8.81 8.94
C ASP A 159 22.95 -8.43 8.13
N PHE A 160 21.83 -9.17 8.34
CA PHE A 160 20.58 -8.83 7.70
C PHE A 160 20.02 -7.49 8.20
N MET A 161 20.11 -7.22 9.49
CA MET A 161 19.64 -5.96 10.03
C MET A 161 20.46 -4.78 9.53
N GLU A 162 21.81 -4.89 9.47
CA GLU A 162 22.66 -3.85 8.91
C GLU A 162 22.25 -3.49 7.46
N MET A 163 21.91 -4.49 6.66
CA MET A 163 21.45 -4.30 5.29
C MET A 163 20.04 -3.67 5.19
N LEU A 164 19.13 -4.02 6.10
CA LEU A 164 17.73 -3.58 6.06
C LEU A 164 17.47 -2.24 6.78
N LEU A 165 18.27 -1.90 7.78
CA LEU A 165 18.07 -0.71 8.61
C LEU A 165 17.99 0.60 7.82
N PRO A 166 18.83 0.87 6.79
CA PRO A 166 18.71 2.11 6.02
C PRO A 166 17.34 2.27 5.38
N MET A 167 16.83 1.21 4.77
CA MET A 167 15.51 1.19 4.12
C MET A 167 14.37 1.31 5.14
N LEU A 168 14.44 0.57 6.25
CA LEU A 168 13.42 0.64 7.30
C LEU A 168 13.35 2.05 7.90
N ARG A 169 14.49 2.66 8.24
CA ARG A 169 14.53 4.03 8.76
C ARG A 169 13.99 5.05 7.76
N ALA A 170 14.30 4.89 6.49
CA ALA A 170 13.81 5.75 5.43
C ALA A 170 12.27 5.67 5.30
N ASP A 171 11.70 4.46 5.31
CA ASP A 171 10.25 4.28 5.28
C ASP A 171 9.57 4.88 6.52
N PHE A 172 10.10 4.63 7.72
CA PHE A 172 9.57 5.23 8.95
C PHE A 172 9.71 6.74 8.97
N THR A 173 10.79 7.31 8.40
CA THR A 173 10.92 8.76 8.23
C THR A 173 9.74 9.33 7.43
N MET A 174 9.39 8.70 6.32
CA MET A 174 8.26 9.13 5.50
C MET A 174 6.92 8.95 6.21
N VAL A 175 6.70 7.80 6.89
CA VAL A 175 5.46 7.52 7.64
C VAL A 175 5.24 8.53 8.76
N GLU A 176 6.28 8.81 9.55
CA GLU A 176 6.20 9.63 10.75
C GLU A 176 6.08 11.12 10.46
N ASN A 177 6.69 11.57 9.36
CA ASN A 177 6.62 12.97 8.93
C ASN A 177 5.40 13.27 8.04
N HIS A 178 4.67 12.24 7.61
CA HIS A 178 3.53 12.43 6.72
C HIS A 178 2.30 12.92 7.48
N GLN A 179 1.73 14.00 6.97
CA GLN A 179 0.38 14.46 7.29
C GLN A 179 -0.22 15.07 6.04
N SER A 180 -1.35 14.54 5.58
CA SER A 180 -2.09 15.15 4.48
C SER A 180 -3.07 16.19 5.02
N GLU A 181 -3.16 17.33 4.35
CA GLU A 181 -4.23 18.28 4.60
C GLU A 181 -5.58 17.71 4.14
N MET A 182 -6.66 18.17 4.76
CA MET A 182 -8.00 17.88 4.25
C MET A 182 -8.18 18.54 2.88
N LYS A 183 -8.44 17.73 1.88
CA LYS A 183 -8.67 18.13 0.48
C LYS A 183 -10.09 17.71 0.08
N PRO A 184 -10.66 18.27 -1.00
CA PRO A 184 -11.93 17.76 -1.54
C PRO A 184 -11.88 16.26 -1.74
N ALA A 185 -12.98 15.56 -1.46
CA ALA A 185 -13.07 14.12 -1.57
C ALA A 185 -12.71 13.60 -2.97
N LEU A 186 -12.20 12.39 -3.04
CA LEU A 186 -11.86 11.70 -4.29
C LEU A 186 -13.09 10.96 -4.82
N SER A 187 -13.38 11.14 -6.11
CA SER A 187 -14.55 10.53 -6.75
C SER A 187 -14.29 9.08 -7.17
N CYS A 188 -13.91 8.23 -6.24
CA CYS A 188 -13.83 6.79 -6.46
C CYS A 188 -14.35 6.02 -5.25
N ASP A 189 -14.73 4.77 -5.45
CA ASP A 189 -15.18 3.89 -4.37
C ASP A 189 -14.02 3.52 -3.44
N LEU A 190 -14.36 3.26 -2.18
CA LEU A 190 -13.41 2.92 -1.12
C LEU A 190 -13.77 1.58 -0.47
N THR A 191 -12.78 0.73 -0.28
CA THR A 191 -12.86 -0.38 0.67
C THR A 191 -11.81 -0.19 1.76
N ILE A 192 -12.26 -0.15 2.99
CA ILE A 192 -11.42 -0.04 4.18
C ILE A 192 -11.18 -1.45 4.74
N LEU A 193 -9.90 -1.84 4.86
CA LEU A 193 -9.48 -3.12 5.39
C LEU A 193 -8.77 -2.90 6.73
N GLY A 194 -9.20 -3.58 7.80
CA GLY A 194 -8.64 -3.42 9.13
C GLY A 194 -8.43 -4.72 9.87
N GLY A 195 -7.53 -4.69 10.86
CA GLY A 195 -7.36 -5.75 11.85
C GLY A 195 -8.09 -5.41 13.15
N GLN A 196 -8.91 -6.34 13.66
CA GLN A 196 -9.65 -6.18 14.92
C GLN A 196 -8.72 -5.90 16.12
N HIS A 197 -7.49 -6.44 16.06
CA HIS A 197 -6.50 -6.37 17.13
C HIS A 197 -5.29 -5.52 16.75
N ASP A 198 -5.43 -4.60 15.79
CA ASP A 198 -4.38 -3.64 15.42
C ASP A 198 -4.29 -2.52 16.46
N GLY A 199 -3.39 -2.66 17.42
CA GLY A 199 -3.17 -1.66 18.46
C GLY A 199 -2.61 -0.32 17.97
N GLY A 200 -2.07 -0.29 16.73
CA GLY A 200 -1.53 0.93 16.11
C GLY A 200 -2.55 1.70 15.29
N VAL A 201 -3.66 1.06 14.90
CA VAL A 201 -4.70 1.66 14.05
C VAL A 201 -6.09 1.34 14.62
N PRO A 202 -6.60 2.12 15.57
CA PRO A 202 -7.95 1.97 16.10
C PRO A 202 -9.01 1.97 14.98
N LEU A 203 -10.07 1.16 15.13
CA LEU A 203 -11.11 1.04 14.10
C LEU A 203 -11.81 2.37 13.81
N GLU A 204 -11.97 3.24 14.81
CA GLU A 204 -12.51 4.59 14.67
C GLU A 204 -11.65 5.46 13.74
N ASP A 205 -10.32 5.46 13.93
CA ASP A 205 -9.37 6.20 13.09
C ASP A 205 -9.31 5.63 11.65
N LEU A 206 -9.56 4.32 11.53
CA LEU A 206 -9.62 3.65 10.24
C LEU A 206 -10.87 4.07 9.46
N HIS A 207 -12.01 4.23 10.11
CA HIS A 207 -13.26 4.63 9.48
C HIS A 207 -13.18 6.02 8.86
N ASP A 208 -12.37 6.91 9.37
CA ASP A 208 -12.24 8.28 8.88
C ASP A 208 -11.63 8.41 7.49
N TRP A 209 -11.15 7.32 6.91
CA TRP A 209 -10.84 7.28 5.48
C TRP A 209 -12.02 7.73 4.62
N GLN A 210 -13.26 7.43 5.03
CA GLN A 210 -14.48 7.83 4.33
C GLN A 210 -14.59 9.35 4.11
N LEU A 211 -13.96 10.18 4.97
CA LEU A 211 -13.96 11.64 4.84
C LEU A 211 -13.20 12.14 3.59
N HIS A 212 -12.39 11.29 3.00
CA HIS A 212 -11.56 11.61 1.84
C HIS A 212 -12.12 11.08 0.52
N PHE A 213 -13.28 10.41 0.54
CA PHE A 213 -13.91 9.79 -0.63
C PHE A 213 -15.39 10.10 -0.67
N ASP A 214 -15.94 10.38 -1.87
CA ASP A 214 -17.36 10.64 -2.10
C ASP A 214 -18.07 9.46 -2.80
N GLY A 215 -17.33 8.41 -3.18
CA GLY A 215 -17.87 7.16 -3.71
C GLY A 215 -18.43 6.24 -2.63
N ALA A 216 -18.88 5.05 -3.03
CA ALA A 216 -19.39 4.03 -2.13
C ALA A 216 -18.29 3.50 -1.20
N VAL A 217 -18.57 3.42 0.10
CA VAL A 217 -17.63 2.95 1.13
C VAL A 217 -18.05 1.58 1.65
N SER A 218 -17.10 0.66 1.73
CA SER A 218 -17.27 -0.66 2.34
C SER A 218 -16.14 -0.95 3.34
N HIS A 219 -16.42 -1.81 4.32
CA HIS A 219 -15.47 -2.18 5.37
C HIS A 219 -15.33 -3.69 5.46
N VAL A 220 -14.10 -4.17 5.64
CA VAL A 220 -13.82 -5.58 5.94
C VAL A 220 -12.81 -5.62 7.09
N ILE A 221 -13.22 -6.18 8.23
CA ILE A 221 -12.39 -6.30 9.42
C ILE A 221 -12.01 -7.78 9.61
N PHE A 222 -10.71 -8.02 9.76
CA PHE A 222 -10.12 -9.33 9.97
C PHE A 222 -9.81 -9.55 11.45
N ASP A 223 -9.93 -10.79 11.92
CA ASP A 223 -9.57 -11.18 13.28
C ASP A 223 -8.04 -11.29 13.43
N GLY A 224 -7.33 -10.17 13.26
CA GLY A 224 -5.87 -10.09 13.23
C GLY A 224 -5.35 -8.74 13.72
N GLY A 225 -4.03 -8.65 13.94
CA GLY A 225 -3.30 -7.41 14.24
C GLY A 225 -2.93 -6.64 12.97
N HIS A 226 -1.97 -5.71 13.09
CA HIS A 226 -1.54 -4.82 12.00
C HIS A 226 -1.17 -5.58 10.72
N PHE A 227 -0.48 -6.70 10.82
CA PHE A 227 -0.03 -7.50 9.68
C PHE A 227 -1.04 -8.58 9.25
N PHE A 228 -2.35 -8.31 9.38
CA PHE A 228 -3.40 -9.21 8.88
C PHE A 228 -3.24 -9.52 7.38
N ILE A 229 -2.62 -8.63 6.60
CA ILE A 229 -2.31 -8.86 5.18
C ILE A 229 -1.38 -10.08 4.98
N GLU A 230 -0.57 -10.41 5.99
CA GLU A 230 0.30 -11.60 5.99
C GLU A 230 -0.34 -12.77 6.75
N THR A 231 -0.88 -12.53 7.94
CA THR A 231 -1.41 -13.59 8.81
C THR A 231 -2.78 -14.10 8.35
N HIS A 232 -3.58 -13.27 7.68
CA HIS A 232 -4.90 -13.61 7.14
C HIS A 232 -4.94 -13.47 5.61
N LYS A 233 -3.81 -13.68 4.95
CA LYS A 233 -3.57 -13.44 3.52
C LYS A 233 -4.67 -13.98 2.61
N SER A 234 -5.10 -15.21 2.80
CA SER A 234 -6.15 -15.84 1.97
C SER A 234 -7.50 -15.11 2.07
N LEU A 235 -7.85 -14.61 3.25
CA LEU A 235 -9.08 -13.85 3.47
C LEU A 235 -8.99 -12.45 2.84
N VAL A 236 -7.84 -11.79 2.95
CA VAL A 236 -7.59 -10.50 2.31
C VAL A 236 -7.66 -10.65 0.80
N ILE A 237 -7.00 -11.65 0.22
CA ILE A 237 -7.05 -11.95 -1.21
C ILE A 237 -8.50 -12.15 -1.66
N LYS A 238 -9.28 -12.96 -0.93
CA LYS A 238 -10.68 -13.22 -1.24
C LYS A 238 -11.52 -11.93 -1.23
N ALA A 239 -11.34 -11.07 -0.23
CA ALA A 239 -12.07 -9.80 -0.13
C ALA A 239 -11.76 -8.88 -1.32
N VAL A 240 -10.47 -8.71 -1.64
CA VAL A 240 -10.01 -7.90 -2.77
C VAL A 240 -10.51 -8.47 -4.10
N ALA A 241 -10.34 -9.78 -4.34
CA ALA A 241 -10.78 -10.43 -5.57
C ALA A 241 -12.30 -10.32 -5.78
N THR A 242 -13.09 -10.49 -4.71
CA THR A 242 -14.56 -10.35 -4.76
C THR A 242 -14.96 -8.93 -5.17
N LYS A 243 -14.33 -7.91 -4.60
CA LYS A 243 -14.63 -6.50 -4.95
C LYS A 243 -14.24 -6.21 -6.41
N LEU A 244 -13.05 -6.66 -6.85
CA LEU A 244 -12.60 -6.46 -8.24
C LEU A 244 -13.52 -7.16 -9.25
N ALA A 245 -14.01 -8.37 -8.93
CA ALA A 245 -15.00 -9.06 -9.76
C ALA A 245 -16.32 -8.27 -9.88
N SER A 246 -16.77 -7.63 -8.77
CA SER A 246 -17.97 -6.80 -8.80
C SER A 246 -17.81 -5.55 -9.68
N ILE A 247 -16.62 -4.92 -9.66
CA ILE A 247 -16.30 -3.77 -10.52
C ILE A 247 -16.36 -4.16 -12.00
N LEU A 248 -15.73 -5.27 -12.38
CA LEU A 248 -15.74 -5.78 -13.75
C LEU A 248 -17.14 -6.10 -14.25
N THR A 249 -18.01 -6.59 -13.35
CA THR A 249 -19.41 -6.90 -13.70
C THR A 249 -20.25 -5.62 -13.89
N ALA A 250 -20.04 -4.60 -13.06
CA ALA A 250 -20.74 -3.31 -13.17
C ALA A 250 -20.39 -2.58 -14.47
N GLU A 251 -19.12 -2.60 -14.91
CA GLU A 251 -18.70 -2.03 -16.19
C GLU A 251 -19.40 -2.69 -17.40
N LEU A 252 -19.66 -4.01 -17.33
CA LEU A 252 -20.40 -4.72 -18.38
C LEU A 252 -21.88 -4.34 -18.47
N ALA A 253 -22.47 -3.85 -17.38
CA ALA A 253 -23.87 -3.44 -17.35
C ALA A 253 -24.10 -2.02 -17.89
N THR A 254 -23.03 -1.24 -18.09
CA THR A 254 -23.06 0.16 -18.58
C THR A 254 -22.63 0.32 -20.04
N CYS A 255 -22.22 -0.77 -20.70
CA CYS A 255 -21.94 -0.85 -22.13
C CYS A 255 -23.10 -1.50 -22.91
#